data_5d71021d0cae0abc70697b4c130ecd52
#
_entry.id   5d71021d0cae0abc70697b4c130ecd52
#
_cell.length_a   1.000
_cell.length_b   1.000
_cell.length_c   1.000
_cell.angle_alpha   90.00
_cell.angle_beta   90.00
_cell.angle_gamma   90.00
#
_symmetry.space_group_name_H-M   'P 1'
#
loop_
_entity.id
_entity.type
_entity.pdbx_description
1 polymer ?
#
loop_
_entity_poly.entity_id
_entity_poly.type
_entity_poly.pdbx_seq_one_letter_code
_entity_poly.pdbx_strand_id
1 'polypeptide(L)'
;CGFLWTVVKGLNIGDVVLCPSGEGTYYVGTIAGNYYYVPGTDLPHRRNVEWMDKVIHRNDMSEKLRNSTGSIGTCCDITKYETELEKLISGDKPATPKTVEETTIPKSLDYDERKLHKPFASVLRTWNVYAKTIFHEKSSTKVDSAQKWVHPDMVGVEFEEFNDATLSLLKATEPKEFFHLYSYELKKRIDTDYQLKQYYFQALSNSSWANYGYLVAFEINENLMEEMARLNNVFGIGIIHMQASESKILFPARKKQLDYVTIEKLNSINKDFSSFIAKLAKVVNASKEYASDAKLSFEKICDPI
;
A
#
# COMPACT_ATOMS: atom_id res chain seq x y z
N CYS A 1 -1.68 25.67 -4.18
CA CYS A 1 -1.38 27.05 -3.72
C CYS A 1 -0.86 27.15 -2.29
N GLY A 2 -0.98 26.11 -1.43
CA GLY A 2 -0.56 26.15 -0.01
C GLY A 2 0.95 26.39 0.19
N PHE A 3 1.80 25.70 -0.55
CA PHE A 3 3.26 25.81 -0.41
C PHE A 3 3.80 27.20 -0.77
N LEU A 4 3.23 27.81 -1.81
CA LEU A 4 3.60 29.16 -2.22
C LEU A 4 3.25 30.17 -1.13
N TRP A 5 2.08 30.04 -0.50
CA TRP A 5 1.67 30.87 0.62
C TRP A 5 2.63 30.73 1.81
N THR A 6 3.12 29.52 2.11
CA THR A 6 4.10 29.26 3.16
C THR A 6 5.41 30.02 2.90
N VAL A 7 5.94 29.97 1.67
CA VAL A 7 7.17 30.70 1.29
C VAL A 7 6.95 32.21 1.36
N VAL A 8 5.77 32.70 0.94
CA VAL A 8 5.47 34.14 0.89
C VAL A 8 5.14 34.73 2.26
N LYS A 9 4.34 34.03 3.07
CA LYS A 9 3.74 34.55 4.31
C LYS A 9 3.96 33.68 5.54
N GLY A 10 4.21 32.38 5.37
CA GLY A 10 4.30 31.43 6.48
C GLY A 10 5.68 31.39 7.16
N LEU A 11 6.74 31.72 6.43
CA LEU A 11 8.11 31.75 6.99
C LEU A 11 8.43 33.15 7.56
N ASN A 12 9.03 33.20 8.75
CA ASN A 12 9.49 34.42 9.40
C ASN A 12 11.03 34.51 9.37
N ILE A 13 11.56 35.70 9.48
CA ILE A 13 13.01 35.92 9.71
C ILE A 13 13.36 35.28 11.04
N GLY A 14 14.40 34.45 11.07
CA GLY A 14 14.82 33.69 12.24
C GLY A 14 14.34 32.23 12.27
N ASP A 15 13.36 31.87 11.44
CA ASP A 15 12.93 30.47 11.33
C ASP A 15 14.06 29.58 10.83
N VAL A 16 14.25 28.43 11.46
CA VAL A 16 15.23 27.41 11.03
C VAL A 16 14.59 26.55 9.95
N VAL A 17 15.32 26.33 8.87
CA VAL A 17 14.88 25.51 7.73
C VAL A 17 15.82 24.35 7.47
N LEU A 18 15.26 23.20 7.12
CA LEU A 18 15.99 22.04 6.63
C LEU A 18 15.74 21.88 5.13
N CYS A 19 16.82 21.79 4.34
CA CYS A 19 16.75 21.55 2.91
C CYS A 19 17.39 20.19 2.59
N PRO A 20 16.63 19.22 1.99
CA PRO A 20 17.18 17.93 1.65
C PRO A 20 18.23 18.06 0.53
N SER A 21 19.37 17.36 0.67
CA SER A 21 20.41 17.29 -0.34
C SER A 21 20.09 16.31 -1.49
N GLY A 22 19.11 15.43 -1.28
CA GLY A 22 18.82 14.29 -2.16
C GLY A 22 19.57 13.00 -1.80
N GLU A 23 20.59 13.06 -0.93
CA GLU A 23 21.46 11.94 -0.56
C GLU A 23 21.31 11.49 0.91
N GLY A 24 20.12 11.69 1.49
CA GLY A 24 19.84 11.30 2.87
C GLY A 24 20.40 12.25 3.93
N THR A 25 20.78 13.46 3.52
CA THR A 25 21.23 14.54 4.39
C THR A 25 20.39 15.80 4.20
N TYR A 26 20.43 16.70 5.19
CA TYR A 26 19.74 17.97 5.18
C TYR A 26 20.73 19.10 5.50
N TYR A 27 20.75 20.11 4.65
CA TYR A 27 21.38 21.40 4.97
C TYR A 27 20.51 22.14 5.98
N VAL A 28 21.12 22.80 6.91
CA VAL A 28 20.46 23.62 7.94
C VAL A 28 20.72 25.08 7.65
N GLY A 29 19.70 25.90 7.73
CA GLY A 29 19.86 27.34 7.55
C GLY A 29 18.81 28.11 8.31
N THR A 30 18.98 29.43 8.42
CA THR A 30 18.05 30.35 9.05
C THR A 30 17.52 31.34 8.01
N ILE A 31 16.22 31.61 8.03
CA ILE A 31 15.63 32.63 7.15
C ILE A 31 16.19 33.99 7.55
N ALA A 32 16.96 34.59 6.64
CA ALA A 32 17.68 35.86 6.90
C ALA A 32 16.98 37.07 6.24
N GLY A 33 15.97 36.87 5.41
CA GLY A 33 15.37 37.98 4.69
C GLY A 33 13.90 37.80 4.36
N ASN A 34 13.30 38.91 3.93
CA ASN A 34 11.92 38.92 3.46
C ASN A 34 11.77 38.16 2.13
N TYR A 35 10.53 37.79 1.84
CA TYR A 35 10.17 37.23 0.53
C TYR A 35 10.50 38.21 -0.60
N TYR A 36 11.02 37.67 -1.70
CA TYR A 36 11.19 38.39 -2.95
C TYR A 36 10.90 37.53 -4.17
N TYR A 37 10.59 38.16 -5.30
CA TYR A 37 10.24 37.51 -6.53
C TYR A 37 11.28 37.82 -7.62
N VAL A 38 11.77 36.80 -8.31
CA VAL A 38 12.76 36.93 -9.40
C VAL A 38 12.11 36.42 -10.70
N PRO A 39 11.58 37.30 -11.56
CA PRO A 39 10.92 36.88 -12.78
C PRO A 39 11.89 36.21 -13.75
N GLY A 40 11.39 35.26 -14.55
CA GLY A 40 12.18 34.57 -15.59
C GLY A 40 13.10 33.48 -15.08
N THR A 41 12.99 33.06 -13.83
CA THR A 41 13.72 31.90 -13.27
C THR A 41 12.79 30.74 -12.97
N ASP A 42 13.31 29.51 -12.99
CA ASP A 42 12.54 28.28 -12.72
C ASP A 42 11.87 28.28 -11.34
N LEU A 43 12.54 28.90 -10.34
CA LEU A 43 12.05 29.05 -8.98
C LEU A 43 12.00 30.53 -8.61
N PRO A 44 10.95 31.26 -9.02
CA PRO A 44 10.91 32.72 -8.88
C PRO A 44 10.60 33.22 -7.45
N HIS A 45 9.97 32.39 -6.61
CA HIS A 45 9.58 32.74 -5.26
C HIS A 45 10.68 32.37 -4.27
N ARG A 46 11.30 33.34 -3.62
CA ARG A 46 12.52 33.14 -2.84
C ARG A 46 12.49 33.80 -1.48
N ARG A 47 13.31 33.26 -0.56
CA ARG A 47 13.74 33.82 0.72
C ARG A 47 15.24 33.72 0.81
N ASN A 48 15.89 34.71 1.40
CA ASN A 48 17.29 34.60 1.75
C ASN A 48 17.45 33.66 2.95
N VAL A 49 18.43 32.77 2.86
CA VAL A 49 18.77 31.80 3.92
C VAL A 49 20.26 31.93 4.21
N GLU A 50 20.59 32.10 5.47
CA GLU A 50 21.96 31.95 5.98
C GLU A 50 22.17 30.48 6.30
N TRP A 51 22.98 29.80 5.49
CA TRP A 51 23.28 28.39 5.67
C TRP A 51 24.34 28.22 6.76
N MET A 52 24.07 27.29 7.68
CA MET A 52 25.00 26.89 8.71
C MET A 52 26.02 25.90 8.11
N ASP A 53 27.24 25.90 8.62
CA ASP A 53 28.22 24.86 8.31
C ASP A 53 27.87 23.57 9.09
N LYS A 54 26.66 23.08 8.88
CA LYS A 54 26.09 21.93 9.58
C LYS A 54 25.18 21.15 8.65
N VAL A 55 25.36 19.83 8.66
CA VAL A 55 24.53 18.87 7.94
C VAL A 55 23.95 17.90 8.94
N ILE A 56 22.64 17.63 8.83
CA ILE A 56 21.97 16.61 9.63
C ILE A 56 21.76 15.38 8.76
N HIS A 57 22.24 14.22 9.21
CA HIS A 57 21.98 12.97 8.54
C HIS A 57 20.60 12.43 8.91
N ARG A 58 19.87 11.95 7.92
CA ARG A 58 18.53 11.36 8.12
C ARG A 58 18.54 10.23 9.16
N ASN A 59 19.66 9.50 9.27
CA ASN A 59 19.81 8.40 10.22
C ASN A 59 19.95 8.86 11.68
N ASP A 60 20.33 10.13 11.92
CA ASP A 60 20.45 10.70 13.27
C ASP A 60 19.12 11.22 13.80
N MET A 61 18.09 11.31 12.94
CA MET A 61 16.74 11.75 13.29
C MET A 61 15.93 10.62 13.92
N SER A 62 15.04 10.94 14.86
CA SER A 62 14.02 10.00 15.32
C SER A 62 13.14 9.52 14.15
N GLU A 63 12.50 8.36 14.30
CA GLU A 63 11.59 7.83 13.29
C GLU A 63 10.46 8.82 12.98
N LYS A 64 9.92 9.49 13.98
CA LYS A 64 8.85 10.49 13.82
C LYS A 64 9.31 11.70 13.01
N LEU A 65 10.50 12.24 13.29
CA LEU A 65 11.07 13.36 12.54
C LEU A 65 11.41 12.92 11.11
N ARG A 66 11.99 11.73 10.89
CA ARG A 66 12.27 11.16 9.58
C ARG A 66 11.01 11.06 8.71
N ASN A 67 9.91 10.60 9.28
CA ASN A 67 8.65 10.48 8.57
C ASN A 67 8.07 11.85 8.21
N SER A 68 8.19 12.83 9.09
CA SER A 68 7.74 14.21 8.83
C SER A 68 8.59 14.93 7.77
N THR A 69 9.91 14.74 7.79
CA THR A 69 10.83 15.34 6.81
C THR A 69 10.84 14.59 5.46
N GLY A 70 10.31 13.37 5.41
CA GLY A 70 10.10 12.58 4.19
C GLY A 70 8.79 12.88 3.46
N SER A 71 8.05 13.89 3.87
CA SER A 71 6.80 14.31 3.23
C SER A 71 7.02 14.67 1.76
N ILE A 72 6.09 14.24 0.89
CA ILE A 72 6.10 14.58 -0.55
C ILE A 72 5.79 16.08 -0.78
N GLY A 73 5.38 16.80 0.27
CA GLY A 73 5.11 18.23 0.20
C GLY A 73 6.37 19.08 0.02
N THR A 74 6.28 20.14 -0.77
CA THR A 74 7.40 21.07 -1.05
C THR A 74 7.89 21.80 0.20
N CYS A 75 7.03 22.00 1.20
CA CYS A 75 7.36 22.64 2.48
C CYS A 75 6.41 22.13 3.56
N CYS A 76 6.95 21.68 4.69
CA CYS A 76 6.16 21.19 5.82
C CYS A 76 6.65 21.83 7.13
N ASP A 77 5.71 22.06 8.05
CA ASP A 77 6.01 22.54 9.41
C ASP A 77 6.47 21.37 10.28
N ILE A 78 7.67 21.52 10.85
CA ILE A 78 8.31 20.55 11.74
C ILE A 78 8.60 21.13 13.13
N THR A 79 8.01 22.26 13.49
CA THR A 79 8.19 22.96 14.77
C THR A 79 7.96 22.05 15.98
N LYS A 80 7.04 21.10 15.88
CA LYS A 80 6.80 20.10 16.94
C LYS A 80 8.03 19.24 17.32
N TYR A 81 9.09 19.26 16.50
CA TYR A 81 10.36 18.58 16.74
C TYR A 81 11.52 19.52 17.10
N GLU A 82 11.23 20.78 17.46
CA GLU A 82 12.20 21.81 17.76
C GLU A 82 13.29 21.32 18.73
N THR A 83 12.90 20.75 19.87
CA THR A 83 13.85 20.24 20.88
C THR A 83 14.80 19.15 20.36
N GLU A 84 14.32 18.30 19.44
CA GLU A 84 15.15 17.27 18.79
C GLU A 84 16.11 17.91 17.78
N LEU A 85 15.60 18.84 17.00
CA LEU A 85 16.39 19.56 15.98
C LEU A 85 17.49 20.40 16.62
N GLU A 86 17.22 21.10 17.71
CA GLU A 86 18.22 21.86 18.47
C GLU A 86 19.39 20.97 18.92
N LYS A 87 19.11 19.76 19.44
CA LYS A 87 20.14 18.80 19.83
C LYS A 87 20.94 18.31 18.64
N LEU A 88 20.30 18.03 17.50
CA LEU A 88 20.99 17.61 16.28
C LEU A 88 21.87 18.74 15.71
N ILE A 89 21.42 19.97 15.81
CA ILE A 89 22.18 21.16 15.37
C ILE A 89 23.35 21.47 16.32
N SER A 90 23.15 21.39 17.63
CA SER A 90 24.22 21.63 18.62
C SER A 90 25.31 20.57 18.64
N GLY A 91 25.02 19.40 18.07
CA GLY A 91 25.97 18.27 18.04
C GLY A 91 25.95 17.41 19.29
N ASP A 92 25.04 17.69 20.24
CA ASP A 92 24.73 16.79 21.33
C ASP A 92 24.06 15.53 20.73
N LYS A 93 24.82 14.44 20.65
CA LYS A 93 24.22 13.16 20.21
C LYS A 93 23.10 12.82 21.17
N PRO A 94 21.86 12.69 20.71
CA PRO A 94 20.84 12.03 21.52
C PRO A 94 21.41 10.68 21.90
N ALA A 95 21.24 10.29 23.17
CA ALA A 95 21.71 9.00 23.68
C ALA A 95 21.32 7.93 22.68
N THR A 96 22.30 7.30 22.09
CA THR A 96 22.19 6.29 21.05
C THR A 96 21.13 5.25 21.41
N PRO A 97 20.06 5.12 20.67
CA PRO A 97 19.40 3.83 20.58
C PRO A 97 20.44 2.92 19.91
N LYS A 98 20.76 1.81 20.57
CA LYS A 98 21.68 0.79 20.08
C LYS A 98 21.51 0.59 18.58
N THR A 99 22.64 0.54 17.87
CA THR A 99 22.85 0.12 16.49
C THR A 99 21.64 -0.61 15.92
N VAL A 100 20.87 0.07 15.09
CA VAL A 100 19.87 -0.60 14.26
C VAL A 100 20.65 -1.09 13.07
N GLU A 101 21.01 -2.37 13.12
CA GLU A 101 21.23 -3.17 11.93
C GLU A 101 20.18 -2.80 10.89
N GLU A 102 20.57 -2.86 9.62
CA GLU A 102 19.75 -2.63 8.42
C GLU A 102 18.25 -2.81 8.72
N THR A 103 17.47 -1.74 8.60
CA THR A 103 16.03 -1.79 8.82
C THR A 103 15.38 -2.62 7.72
N THR A 104 15.52 -3.91 7.84
CA THR A 104 14.41 -4.81 7.54
C THR A 104 13.19 -4.25 8.28
N ILE A 105 12.13 -3.96 7.55
CA ILE A 105 10.78 -3.71 8.08
C ILE A 105 10.61 -4.57 9.33
N PRO A 106 10.20 -4.00 10.49
CA PRO A 106 10.16 -4.79 11.73
C PRO A 106 9.34 -6.05 11.47
N LYS A 107 9.99 -7.22 11.53
CA LYS A 107 9.34 -8.53 11.40
C LYS A 107 8.15 -8.70 12.36
N SER A 108 8.06 -7.88 13.40
CA SER A 108 6.98 -7.90 14.38
C SER A 108 5.64 -7.35 13.85
N LEU A 109 5.65 -6.33 12.97
CA LEU A 109 4.43 -5.82 12.35
C LEU A 109 3.89 -6.80 11.30
N ASP A 110 4.79 -7.38 10.51
CA ASP A 110 4.48 -8.38 9.49
C ASP A 110 3.87 -9.66 10.12
N TYR A 111 4.37 -10.08 11.28
CA TYR A 111 3.85 -11.25 11.98
C TYR A 111 2.42 -11.04 12.51
N ASP A 112 2.06 -9.84 12.95
CA ASP A 112 0.70 -9.54 13.43
C ASP A 112 -0.32 -9.39 12.30
N GLU A 113 0.07 -8.83 11.15
CA GLU A 113 -0.80 -8.78 9.96
C GLU A 113 -1.09 -10.18 9.41
N ARG A 114 -0.10 -11.07 9.37
CA ARG A 114 -0.28 -12.46 8.92
C ARG A 114 -1.27 -13.25 9.74
N LYS A 115 -1.44 -12.95 11.01
CA LYS A 115 -2.47 -13.58 11.84
C LYS A 115 -3.89 -13.28 11.38
N LEU A 116 -4.08 -12.20 10.60
CA LEU A 116 -5.37 -11.83 10.04
C LEU A 116 -5.75 -12.63 8.79
N HIS A 117 -4.77 -13.24 8.08
CA HIS A 117 -5.02 -13.94 6.82
C HIS A 117 -5.97 -15.12 6.98
N LYS A 118 -5.70 -15.98 7.97
CA LYS A 118 -6.53 -17.17 8.22
C LYS A 118 -7.97 -16.84 8.66
N PRO A 119 -8.21 -15.96 9.64
CA PRO A 119 -9.56 -15.49 9.94
C PRO A 119 -10.27 -14.84 8.75
N PHE A 120 -9.55 -14.06 7.95
CA PHE A 120 -10.12 -13.44 6.77
C PHE A 120 -10.45 -14.45 5.67
N ALA A 121 -9.64 -15.48 5.47
CA ALA A 121 -9.97 -16.59 4.56
C ALA A 121 -11.29 -17.28 4.96
N SER A 122 -11.52 -17.47 6.28
CA SER A 122 -12.77 -18.02 6.80
C SER A 122 -13.96 -17.12 6.49
N VAL A 123 -13.82 -15.79 6.63
CA VAL A 123 -14.87 -14.82 6.24
C VAL A 123 -15.12 -14.90 4.74
N LEU A 124 -14.09 -14.87 3.92
CA LEU A 124 -14.21 -14.94 2.46
C LEU A 124 -14.94 -16.22 2.03
N ARG A 125 -14.72 -17.31 2.73
CA ARG A 125 -15.42 -18.58 2.45
C ARG A 125 -16.94 -18.46 2.68
N THR A 126 -17.38 -17.70 3.65
CA THR A 126 -18.83 -17.44 3.85
C THR A 126 -19.43 -16.62 2.71
N TRP A 127 -18.61 -15.87 1.99
CA TRP A 127 -18.98 -15.13 0.78
C TRP A 127 -18.74 -15.91 -0.52
N ASN A 128 -18.53 -17.24 -0.42
CA ASN A 128 -18.23 -18.14 -1.55
C ASN A 128 -16.94 -17.81 -2.29
N VAL A 129 -16.00 -17.11 -1.64
CA VAL A 129 -14.68 -16.80 -2.20
C VAL A 129 -13.64 -17.77 -1.63
N TYR A 130 -12.92 -18.43 -2.50
CA TYR A 130 -11.81 -19.32 -2.17
C TYR A 130 -10.52 -18.52 -2.18
N ALA A 131 -9.88 -18.37 -1.04
CA ALA A 131 -8.73 -17.49 -0.89
C ALA A 131 -7.44 -18.22 -0.57
N LYS A 132 -6.32 -17.62 -0.96
CA LYS A 132 -4.97 -18.10 -0.69
C LYS A 132 -4.04 -16.94 -0.31
N THR A 133 -3.31 -17.10 0.80
CA THR A 133 -2.20 -16.22 1.17
C THR A 133 -1.04 -16.35 0.19
N ILE A 134 -0.48 -15.22 -0.20
CA ILE A 134 0.69 -15.12 -1.06
C ILE A 134 1.90 -14.70 -0.22
N PHE A 135 2.87 -15.58 -0.10
CA PHE A 135 4.08 -15.31 0.68
C PHE A 135 5.14 -14.65 -0.19
N HIS A 136 5.50 -13.40 0.12
CA HIS A 136 6.51 -12.64 -0.65
C HIS A 136 7.90 -13.30 -0.56
N GLU A 137 8.21 -13.98 0.55
CA GLU A 137 9.49 -14.67 0.75
C GLU A 137 9.72 -15.81 -0.25
N LYS A 138 8.64 -16.28 -0.88
CA LYS A 138 8.70 -17.31 -1.93
C LYS A 138 8.91 -16.73 -3.32
N SER A 139 9.03 -15.41 -3.44
CA SER A 139 9.31 -14.75 -4.71
C SER A 139 10.80 -14.83 -5.05
N SER A 140 11.11 -15.02 -6.33
CA SER A 140 12.51 -15.03 -6.78
C SER A 140 13.10 -13.62 -6.70
N THR A 141 14.16 -13.45 -5.90
CA THR A 141 14.85 -12.17 -5.63
C THR A 141 15.69 -11.63 -6.80
N LYS A 142 15.64 -12.26 -7.98
CA LYS A 142 16.43 -11.85 -9.14
C LYS A 142 15.92 -10.64 -9.92
N VAL A 143 14.85 -10.02 -9.47
CA VAL A 143 14.24 -8.88 -10.14
C VAL A 143 14.30 -7.68 -9.20
N ASP A 144 14.87 -6.61 -9.70
CA ASP A 144 15.09 -5.27 -9.15
C ASP A 144 14.30 -4.90 -7.88
N SER A 145 14.99 -4.26 -6.94
CA SER A 145 14.44 -3.67 -5.70
C SER A 145 13.25 -2.72 -5.91
N ALA A 146 13.01 -2.26 -7.14
CA ALA A 146 11.86 -1.46 -7.56
C ALA A 146 10.51 -2.24 -7.56
N GLN A 147 10.53 -3.58 -7.44
CA GLN A 147 9.32 -4.41 -7.54
C GLN A 147 8.72 -4.84 -6.18
N LYS A 148 9.04 -4.12 -5.13
CA LYS A 148 8.58 -4.41 -3.75
C LYS A 148 7.06 -4.41 -3.57
N TRP A 149 6.29 -3.91 -4.54
CA TRP A 149 4.86 -3.61 -4.45
C TRP A 149 4.01 -4.31 -5.53
N VAL A 150 4.35 -5.54 -5.89
CA VAL A 150 3.68 -6.25 -7.01
C VAL A 150 2.78 -7.39 -6.54
N HIS A 151 2.92 -7.85 -5.29
CA HIS A 151 2.17 -8.98 -4.78
C HIS A 151 1.10 -8.55 -3.79
N PRO A 152 -0.16 -9.02 -3.97
CA PRO A 152 -1.16 -8.89 -2.92
C PRO A 152 -0.82 -9.79 -1.72
N ASP A 153 -1.36 -9.48 -0.56
CA ASP A 153 -1.26 -10.34 0.62
C ASP A 153 -2.05 -11.63 0.43
N MET A 154 -3.23 -11.51 -0.18
CA MET A 154 -4.07 -12.66 -0.50
C MET A 154 -4.72 -12.51 -1.87
N VAL A 155 -4.93 -13.63 -2.53
CA VAL A 155 -5.73 -13.75 -3.75
C VAL A 155 -6.99 -14.55 -3.47
N GLY A 156 -8.06 -14.27 -4.18
CA GLY A 156 -9.30 -15.00 -4.08
C GLY A 156 -9.92 -15.29 -5.44
N VAL A 157 -10.77 -16.31 -5.49
CA VAL A 157 -11.64 -16.59 -6.63
C VAL A 157 -13.04 -16.93 -6.18
N GLU A 158 -14.00 -16.36 -6.87
CA GLU A 158 -15.42 -16.71 -6.79
C GLU A 158 -15.80 -17.34 -8.11
N PHE A 159 -16.50 -18.48 -8.04
CA PHE A 159 -17.02 -19.16 -9.23
C PHE A 159 -18.50 -18.78 -9.42
N GLU A 160 -18.85 -18.35 -10.62
CA GLU A 160 -20.26 -18.17 -10.97
C GLU A 160 -20.94 -19.53 -11.12
N GLU A 161 -22.04 -19.74 -10.41
CA GLU A 161 -22.82 -20.98 -10.46
C GLU A 161 -23.99 -20.81 -11.43
N PHE A 162 -23.86 -21.44 -12.60
CA PHE A 162 -24.93 -21.52 -13.58
C PHE A 162 -25.46 -22.95 -13.68
N ASN A 163 -26.74 -23.11 -13.97
CA ASN A 163 -27.25 -24.41 -14.40
C ASN A 163 -26.63 -24.79 -15.75
N ASP A 164 -26.66 -26.09 -16.07
CA ASP A 164 -26.03 -26.65 -17.28
C ASP A 164 -26.48 -26.00 -18.59
N ALA A 165 -27.76 -25.64 -18.70
CA ALA A 165 -28.30 -25.03 -19.91
C ALA A 165 -27.75 -23.60 -20.08
N THR A 166 -27.74 -22.81 -19.01
CA THR A 166 -27.20 -21.45 -19.00
C THR A 166 -25.71 -21.47 -19.29
N LEU A 167 -24.96 -22.39 -18.65
CA LEU A 167 -23.52 -22.53 -18.87
C LEU A 167 -23.20 -22.90 -20.32
N SER A 168 -24.01 -23.81 -20.91
CA SER A 168 -23.85 -24.21 -22.32
C SER A 168 -24.17 -23.07 -23.29
N LEU A 169 -25.22 -22.29 -23.00
CA LEU A 169 -25.54 -21.10 -23.79
C LEU A 169 -24.44 -20.06 -23.73
N LEU A 170 -23.93 -19.79 -22.51
CA LEU A 170 -22.89 -18.82 -22.29
C LEU A 170 -21.59 -19.17 -23.01
N LYS A 171 -21.20 -20.47 -22.97
CA LYS A 171 -20.03 -20.99 -23.72
C LYS A 171 -20.19 -20.89 -25.22
N ALA A 172 -21.42 -20.95 -25.72
CA ALA A 172 -21.71 -20.89 -27.16
C ALA A 172 -21.76 -19.45 -27.70
N THR A 173 -22.08 -18.46 -26.85
CA THR A 173 -22.35 -17.10 -27.32
C THR A 173 -21.16 -16.16 -27.16
N GLU A 174 -20.38 -16.27 -26.06
CA GLU A 174 -19.18 -15.47 -25.83
C GLU A 174 -18.20 -16.22 -24.91
N PRO A 175 -16.88 -16.07 -25.11
CA PRO A 175 -15.90 -16.51 -24.13
C PRO A 175 -15.96 -15.58 -22.91
N LYS A 176 -16.84 -15.86 -21.96
CA LYS A 176 -16.91 -15.12 -20.68
C LYS A 176 -16.16 -15.87 -19.60
N GLU A 177 -15.53 -15.10 -18.73
CA GLU A 177 -14.96 -15.62 -17.50
C GLU A 177 -16.10 -16.09 -16.59
N PHE A 178 -16.06 -17.37 -16.17
CA PHE A 178 -17.03 -17.98 -15.23
C PHE A 178 -16.56 -17.84 -13.79
N PHE A 179 -15.63 -16.97 -13.54
CA PHE A 179 -15.05 -16.71 -12.25
C PHE A 179 -14.65 -15.25 -12.13
N HIS A 180 -14.51 -14.80 -10.92
CA HIS A 180 -13.96 -13.48 -10.61
C HIS A 180 -12.72 -13.62 -9.73
N LEU A 181 -11.65 -12.93 -10.11
CA LEU A 181 -10.41 -12.86 -9.34
C LEU A 181 -10.39 -11.63 -8.45
N TYR A 182 -9.95 -11.85 -7.23
CA TYR A 182 -9.85 -10.85 -6.17
C TYR A 182 -8.41 -10.69 -5.72
N SER A 183 -8.04 -9.47 -5.38
CA SER A 183 -6.77 -9.11 -4.78
C SER A 183 -7.05 -8.39 -3.47
N TYR A 184 -6.46 -8.84 -2.38
CA TYR A 184 -6.64 -8.28 -1.05
C TYR A 184 -5.32 -7.80 -0.48
N GLU A 185 -5.30 -6.57 0.01
CA GLU A 185 -4.23 -5.98 0.81
C GLU A 185 -4.73 -5.85 2.24
N LEU A 186 -4.07 -6.51 3.20
CA LEU A 186 -4.50 -6.57 4.59
C LEU A 186 -3.68 -5.61 5.45
N LYS A 187 -4.37 -4.91 6.34
CA LYS A 187 -3.75 -4.03 7.34
C LYS A 187 -4.39 -4.22 8.70
N LYS A 188 -3.57 -4.22 9.73
CA LYS A 188 -4.09 -4.31 11.10
C LYS A 188 -4.92 -3.09 11.46
N ARG A 189 -4.44 -1.89 11.08
CA ARG A 189 -5.03 -0.64 11.53
C ARG A 189 -4.84 0.50 10.53
N ILE A 190 -5.87 1.34 10.39
CA ILE A 190 -5.84 2.58 9.61
C ILE A 190 -6.32 3.73 10.49
N ASP A 191 -5.40 4.54 11.01
CA ASP A 191 -5.70 5.62 11.96
C ASP A 191 -5.64 7.00 11.37
N THR A 192 -4.77 7.20 10.37
CA THR A 192 -4.47 8.51 9.81
C THR A 192 -4.74 8.56 8.32
N ASP A 193 -5.03 9.76 7.81
CA ASP A 193 -5.19 10.02 6.38
C ASP A 193 -3.95 9.58 5.57
N TYR A 194 -2.75 9.78 6.12
CA TYR A 194 -1.52 9.32 5.48
C TYR A 194 -1.46 7.79 5.34
N GLN A 195 -1.76 7.04 6.41
CA GLN A 195 -1.80 5.58 6.37
C GLN A 195 -2.87 5.09 5.39
N LEU A 196 -4.07 5.69 5.42
CA LEU A 196 -5.13 5.35 4.49
C LEU A 196 -4.65 5.47 3.03
N LYS A 197 -4.07 6.61 2.65
CA LYS A 197 -3.58 6.83 1.29
C LYS A 197 -2.47 5.86 0.92
N GLN A 198 -1.50 5.67 1.79
CA GLN A 198 -0.40 4.74 1.57
C GLN A 198 -0.90 3.32 1.30
N TYR A 199 -1.77 2.79 2.16
CA TYR A 199 -2.29 1.43 2.05
C TYR A 199 -3.28 1.29 0.87
N TYR A 200 -4.07 2.32 0.62
CA TYR A 200 -4.99 2.34 -0.50
C TYR A 200 -4.27 2.28 -1.85
N PHE A 201 -3.20 3.07 -2.02
CA PHE A 201 -2.40 3.04 -3.24
C PHE A 201 -1.57 1.76 -3.36
N GLN A 202 -1.17 1.14 -2.26
CA GLN A 202 -0.60 -0.20 -2.27
C GLN A 202 -1.62 -1.22 -2.78
N ALA A 203 -2.84 -1.24 -2.23
CA ALA A 203 -3.93 -2.10 -2.69
C ALA A 203 -4.25 -1.86 -4.19
N LEU A 204 -4.27 -0.60 -4.64
CA LEU A 204 -4.49 -0.23 -6.03
C LEU A 204 -3.42 -0.82 -6.94
N SER A 205 -2.14 -0.68 -6.58
CA SER A 205 -1.00 -1.23 -7.33
C SER A 205 -1.06 -2.76 -7.40
N ASN A 206 -1.29 -3.40 -6.25
CA ASN A 206 -1.26 -4.85 -6.12
C ASN A 206 -2.48 -5.55 -6.72
N SER A 207 -3.55 -4.82 -7.06
CA SER A 207 -4.80 -5.34 -7.62
C SER A 207 -5.03 -4.99 -9.09
N SER A 208 -4.07 -4.38 -9.76
CA SER A 208 -4.23 -3.93 -11.16
C SER A 208 -4.62 -5.05 -12.13
N TRP A 209 -4.24 -6.28 -11.82
CA TRP A 209 -4.45 -7.49 -12.61
C TRP A 209 -5.81 -8.18 -12.37
N ALA A 210 -6.45 -7.95 -11.22
CA ALA A 210 -7.64 -8.68 -10.77
C ALA A 210 -8.96 -7.99 -11.18
N ASN A 211 -10.06 -8.75 -11.19
CA ASN A 211 -11.39 -8.17 -11.39
C ASN A 211 -11.77 -7.20 -10.27
N TYR A 212 -11.40 -7.52 -9.03
CA TYR A 212 -11.71 -6.72 -7.85
C TYR A 212 -10.49 -6.59 -6.94
N GLY A 213 -10.21 -5.37 -6.50
CA GLY A 213 -9.17 -5.08 -5.52
C GLY A 213 -9.76 -4.52 -4.23
N TYR A 214 -9.29 -5.00 -3.08
CA TYR A 214 -9.76 -4.56 -1.78
C TYR A 214 -8.62 -4.23 -0.83
N LEU A 215 -8.77 -3.13 -0.11
CA LEU A 215 -8.04 -2.84 1.12
C LEU A 215 -8.88 -3.38 2.29
N VAL A 216 -8.27 -4.24 3.11
CA VAL A 216 -8.90 -4.87 4.27
C VAL A 216 -8.23 -4.37 5.53
N ALA A 217 -9.00 -3.87 6.50
CA ALA A 217 -8.44 -3.46 7.79
C ALA A 217 -9.28 -3.98 8.95
N PHE A 218 -8.59 -4.34 10.04
CA PHE A 218 -9.24 -4.81 11.27
C PHE A 218 -9.68 -3.64 12.16
N GLU A 219 -8.87 -2.58 12.24
CA GLU A 219 -9.21 -1.36 12.95
C GLU A 219 -9.22 -0.19 11.98
N ILE A 220 -10.31 0.57 11.97
CA ILE A 220 -10.50 1.72 11.08
C ILE A 220 -10.95 2.92 11.91
N ASN A 221 -10.26 4.05 11.77
CA ASN A 221 -10.70 5.32 12.32
C ASN A 221 -11.91 5.84 11.52
N GLU A 222 -13.05 5.96 12.16
CA GLU A 222 -14.31 6.39 11.54
C GLU A 222 -14.24 7.79 10.91
N ASN A 223 -13.36 8.66 11.40
CA ASN A 223 -13.16 9.99 10.82
C ASN A 223 -12.59 9.96 9.38
N LEU A 224 -12.14 8.80 8.91
CA LEU A 224 -11.60 8.62 7.57
C LEU A 224 -12.64 8.17 6.52
N MET A 225 -13.90 7.96 6.93
CA MET A 225 -14.95 7.40 6.07
C MET A 225 -15.21 8.25 4.83
N GLU A 226 -15.20 9.58 4.95
CA GLU A 226 -15.40 10.50 3.83
C GLU A 226 -14.27 10.38 2.80
N GLU A 227 -13.02 10.35 3.26
CA GLU A 227 -11.86 10.19 2.39
C GLU A 227 -11.80 8.79 1.76
N MET A 228 -12.21 7.74 2.48
CA MET A 228 -12.36 6.39 1.94
C MET A 228 -13.40 6.35 0.81
N ALA A 229 -14.55 7.00 0.99
CA ALA A 229 -15.59 7.12 -0.03
C ALA A 229 -15.05 7.85 -1.26
N ARG A 230 -14.31 8.95 -1.07
CA ARG A 230 -13.68 9.71 -2.15
C ARG A 230 -12.70 8.87 -2.95
N LEU A 231 -11.79 8.16 -2.27
CA LEU A 231 -10.80 7.28 -2.91
C LEU A 231 -11.48 6.14 -3.68
N ASN A 232 -12.48 5.48 -3.07
CA ASN A 232 -13.24 4.42 -3.73
C ASN A 232 -13.94 4.93 -5.00
N ASN A 233 -14.60 6.09 -4.94
CA ASN A 233 -15.28 6.68 -6.09
C ASN A 233 -14.32 6.99 -7.25
N VAL A 234 -13.10 7.44 -6.96
CA VAL A 234 -12.11 7.81 -7.99
C VAL A 234 -11.43 6.55 -8.57
N PHE A 235 -10.92 5.67 -7.73
CA PHE A 235 -10.03 4.58 -8.13
C PHE A 235 -10.68 3.20 -8.18
N GLY A 236 -11.82 3.03 -7.50
CA GLY A 236 -12.61 1.80 -7.55
C GLY A 236 -12.06 0.63 -6.74
N ILE A 237 -11.09 0.85 -5.84
CA ILE A 237 -10.67 -0.16 -4.87
C ILE A 237 -11.66 -0.19 -3.73
N GLY A 238 -12.16 -1.37 -3.39
CA GLY A 238 -13.09 -1.54 -2.28
C GLY A 238 -12.40 -1.49 -0.92
N ILE A 239 -13.18 -1.30 0.13
CA ILE A 239 -12.69 -1.30 1.51
C ILE A 239 -13.55 -2.26 2.34
N ILE A 240 -12.88 -3.17 3.03
CA ILE A 240 -13.50 -4.15 3.95
C ILE A 240 -13.03 -3.83 5.36
N HIS A 241 -13.99 -3.67 6.27
CA HIS A 241 -13.73 -3.65 7.70
C HIS A 241 -13.91 -5.07 8.24
N MET A 242 -12.82 -5.69 8.64
CA MET A 242 -12.79 -7.03 9.19
C MET A 242 -12.92 -6.96 10.71
N GLN A 243 -13.97 -7.54 11.27
CA GLN A 243 -14.18 -7.63 12.73
C GLN A 243 -14.27 -9.09 13.15
N ALA A 244 -14.01 -9.36 14.43
CA ALA A 244 -14.02 -10.72 14.96
C ALA A 244 -15.41 -11.38 14.89
N SER A 245 -16.49 -10.58 15.00
CA SER A 245 -17.86 -11.05 14.98
C SER A 245 -18.55 -10.90 13.64
N GLU A 246 -18.16 -9.89 12.85
CA GLU A 246 -18.80 -9.58 11.57
C GLU A 246 -17.83 -8.77 10.69
N SER A 247 -17.60 -9.24 9.49
CA SER A 247 -16.83 -8.48 8.49
C SER A 247 -17.77 -7.80 7.51
N LYS A 248 -17.52 -6.54 7.19
CA LYS A 248 -18.41 -5.71 6.38
C LYS A 248 -17.67 -5.05 5.23
N ILE A 249 -18.22 -5.12 4.03
CA ILE A 249 -17.80 -4.30 2.89
C ILE A 249 -18.31 -2.88 3.13
N LEU A 250 -17.42 -1.96 3.46
CA LEU A 250 -17.73 -0.55 3.64
C LEU A 250 -17.98 0.13 2.30
N PHE A 251 -17.10 -0.14 1.34
CA PHE A 251 -17.17 0.38 -0.02
C PHE A 251 -16.88 -0.76 -1.01
N PRO A 252 -17.80 -1.07 -1.94
CA PRO A 252 -17.60 -2.14 -2.90
C PRO A 252 -16.52 -1.77 -3.92
N ALA A 253 -15.74 -2.77 -4.35
CA ALA A 253 -14.80 -2.60 -5.44
C ALA A 253 -15.52 -2.49 -6.78
N ARG A 254 -14.96 -1.72 -7.70
CA ARG A 254 -15.42 -1.65 -9.09
C ARG A 254 -14.82 -2.79 -9.89
N LYS A 255 -15.65 -3.50 -10.65
CA LYS A 255 -15.18 -4.57 -11.55
C LYS A 255 -14.25 -4.01 -12.62
N LYS A 256 -13.12 -4.70 -12.85
CA LYS A 256 -12.15 -4.43 -13.91
C LYS A 256 -12.01 -5.67 -14.81
N GLN A 257 -11.45 -5.48 -15.99
CA GLN A 257 -11.00 -6.60 -16.81
C GLN A 257 -9.70 -7.18 -16.26
N LEU A 258 -9.49 -8.49 -16.44
CA LEU A 258 -8.24 -9.13 -16.06
C LEU A 258 -7.08 -8.62 -16.92
N ASP A 259 -5.95 -8.29 -16.27
CA ASP A 259 -4.71 -7.99 -16.98
C ASP A 259 -3.82 -9.24 -17.01
N TYR A 260 -3.92 -9.98 -18.10
CA TYR A 260 -3.17 -11.22 -18.31
C TYR A 260 -1.66 -11.01 -18.39
N VAL A 261 -1.19 -9.81 -18.79
CA VAL A 261 0.25 -9.49 -18.82
C VAL A 261 0.80 -9.43 -17.42
N THR A 262 0.09 -8.76 -16.52
CA THR A 262 0.47 -8.71 -15.11
C THR A 262 0.30 -10.06 -14.41
N ILE A 263 -0.77 -10.82 -14.72
CA ILE A 263 -0.96 -12.20 -14.23
C ILE A 263 0.24 -13.08 -14.60
N GLU A 264 0.69 -13.05 -15.86
CA GLU A 264 1.85 -13.82 -16.34
C GLU A 264 3.13 -13.43 -15.60
N LYS A 265 3.34 -12.12 -15.39
CA LYS A 265 4.46 -11.63 -14.60
C LYS A 265 4.44 -12.17 -13.17
N LEU A 266 3.29 -12.06 -12.46
CA LEU A 266 3.13 -12.59 -11.10
C LEU A 266 3.33 -14.10 -11.05
N ASN A 267 2.81 -14.81 -12.04
CA ASN A 267 2.94 -16.25 -12.22
C ASN A 267 4.41 -16.68 -12.33
N SER A 268 5.23 -15.90 -13.01
CA SER A 268 6.66 -16.18 -13.19
C SER A 268 7.52 -15.93 -11.95
N ILE A 269 7.11 -15.01 -11.06
CA ILE A 269 7.92 -14.56 -9.93
C ILE A 269 7.51 -15.15 -8.58
N ASN A 270 6.25 -15.58 -8.39
CA ASN A 270 5.79 -16.10 -7.11
C ASN A 270 5.15 -17.50 -7.23
N LYS A 271 5.71 -18.45 -6.49
CA LYS A 271 5.29 -19.87 -6.54
C LYS A 271 3.88 -20.10 -5.99
N ASP A 272 3.44 -19.34 -4.98
CA ASP A 272 2.10 -19.49 -4.40
C ASP A 272 1.05 -18.98 -5.40
N PHE A 273 1.31 -17.83 -6.04
CA PHE A 273 0.47 -17.29 -7.10
C PHE A 273 0.42 -18.25 -8.29
N SER A 274 1.56 -18.74 -8.74
CA SER A 274 1.65 -19.73 -9.84
C SER A 274 0.85 -20.99 -9.53
N SER A 275 0.96 -21.53 -8.34
CA SER A 275 0.19 -22.71 -7.91
C SER A 275 -1.31 -22.43 -7.92
N PHE A 276 -1.73 -21.25 -7.47
CA PHE A 276 -3.13 -20.83 -7.46
C PHE A 276 -3.69 -20.74 -8.88
N ILE A 277 -3.02 -20.03 -9.79
CA ILE A 277 -3.44 -19.90 -11.19
C ILE A 277 -3.47 -21.24 -11.92
N ALA A 278 -2.43 -22.08 -11.74
CA ALA A 278 -2.37 -23.40 -12.38
C ALA A 278 -3.51 -24.34 -11.93
N LYS A 279 -3.90 -24.30 -10.67
CA LYS A 279 -5.02 -25.08 -10.16
C LYS A 279 -6.37 -24.51 -10.59
N LEU A 280 -6.51 -23.17 -10.59
CA LEU A 280 -7.69 -22.50 -11.13
C LEU A 280 -7.92 -22.88 -12.59
N ALA A 281 -6.88 -22.84 -13.42
CA ALA A 281 -6.96 -23.25 -14.83
C ALA A 281 -7.46 -24.69 -14.98
N LYS A 282 -7.08 -25.61 -14.09
CA LYS A 282 -7.60 -26.98 -14.09
C LYS A 282 -9.10 -27.04 -13.77
N VAL A 283 -9.59 -26.21 -12.84
CA VAL A 283 -11.03 -26.15 -12.51
C VAL A 283 -11.82 -25.62 -13.69
N VAL A 284 -11.35 -24.54 -14.30
CA VAL A 284 -12.03 -23.88 -15.43
C VAL A 284 -12.12 -24.77 -16.67
N ASN A 285 -11.07 -25.58 -16.92
CA ASN A 285 -10.99 -26.48 -18.09
C ASN A 285 -11.48 -27.90 -17.80
N ALA A 286 -11.90 -28.23 -16.59
CA ALA A 286 -12.35 -29.57 -16.24
C ALA A 286 -13.64 -29.92 -17.00
N SER A 287 -13.69 -31.15 -17.52
CA SER A 287 -14.97 -31.71 -18.03
C SER A 287 -15.91 -31.97 -16.86
N LYS A 288 -17.21 -32.11 -17.12
CA LYS A 288 -18.22 -32.38 -16.08
C LYS A 288 -17.86 -33.54 -15.16
N GLU A 289 -17.28 -34.59 -15.70
CA GLU A 289 -16.88 -35.81 -15.00
C GLU A 289 -15.81 -35.52 -13.93
N TYR A 290 -14.86 -34.60 -14.23
CA TYR A 290 -13.73 -34.27 -13.36
C TYR A 290 -13.86 -32.93 -12.62
N ALA A 291 -14.97 -32.20 -12.81
CA ALA A 291 -15.16 -30.86 -12.23
C ALA A 291 -15.10 -30.87 -10.71
N SER A 292 -15.71 -31.87 -10.07
CA SER A 292 -15.69 -32.04 -8.61
C SER A 292 -14.28 -32.28 -8.07
N ASP A 293 -13.53 -33.19 -8.70
CA ASP A 293 -12.16 -33.52 -8.29
C ASP A 293 -11.19 -32.33 -8.48
N ALA A 294 -11.36 -31.61 -9.59
CA ALA A 294 -10.60 -30.41 -9.87
C ALA A 294 -10.87 -29.32 -8.79
N LYS A 295 -12.15 -29.10 -8.43
CA LYS A 295 -12.54 -28.17 -7.38
C LYS A 295 -11.99 -28.57 -6.02
N LEU A 296 -12.11 -29.85 -5.63
CA LEU A 296 -11.51 -30.38 -4.38
C LEU A 296 -9.99 -30.23 -4.36
N SER A 297 -9.32 -30.45 -5.50
CA SER A 297 -7.86 -30.25 -5.61
C SER A 297 -7.46 -28.79 -5.51
N PHE A 298 -8.32 -27.87 -5.95
CA PHE A 298 -8.13 -26.43 -5.80
C PHE A 298 -8.34 -25.99 -4.35
N GLU A 299 -9.39 -26.45 -3.70
CA GLU A 299 -9.68 -26.14 -2.29
C GLU A 299 -8.53 -26.50 -1.36
N LYS A 300 -7.83 -27.63 -1.62
CA LYS A 300 -6.67 -28.07 -0.82
C LYS A 300 -5.48 -27.11 -0.82
N ILE A 301 -5.38 -26.21 -1.80
CA ILE A 301 -4.29 -25.21 -1.84
C ILE A 301 -4.72 -23.86 -1.32
N CYS A 302 -6.02 -23.65 -1.11
CA CYS A 302 -6.55 -22.45 -0.46
C CYS A 302 -6.27 -22.49 1.04
N ASP A 303 -6.34 -21.34 1.67
CA ASP A 303 -6.17 -21.24 3.11
C ASP A 303 -7.31 -21.99 3.81
N PRO A 304 -6.98 -22.75 4.88
CA PRO A 304 -7.97 -23.55 5.60
C PRO A 304 -8.95 -22.65 6.36
N ILE A 305 -10.18 -23.11 6.42
CA ILE A 305 -11.28 -22.47 7.19
C ILE A 305 -11.03 -22.68 8.69
#